data_7f97dc362f76deb79e355a674befca3f
#
_entry.id   7f97dc362f76deb79e355a674befca3f
#
_cell.length_a   1.000
_cell.length_b   1.000
_cell.length_c   1.000
_cell.angle_alpha   90.00
_cell.angle_beta   90.00
_cell.angle_gamma   90.00
#
_symmetry.space_group_name_H-M   'P 1'
#
loop_
_entity.id
_entity.type
_entity.pdbx_description
1 polymer ?
#
loop_
_entity_poly.entity_id
_entity_poly.type
_entity_poly.pdbx_seq_one_letter_code
_entity_poly.pdbx_strand_id
1 'polypeptide(L)'
;MLIDGKQMHIQITKGDIGRYVILPGDPARCEKIAQYFDDPKQIAHNREYTLWTGSLDGVPVAVCSTGIGGPSAAIAMEELVECGADTFIRVGTSGGIVDKVKGGDIVIATGAIRQEGTSREYLPIEFPAVADFSVVSALHEAAQALGFPYHTGVIQSKDSFYGEIRPAQMPIADELTAKWKAWKAALMIVAQVLHVRCGAVLNVLWNADNDDAPAIPPDATERGVKAAVEAIRVLIREDSKA
;
A
#
# COMPACT_ATOMS: atom_id res chain seq x y z
N MET A 1 -2.09 -17.84 13.52
CA MET A 1 -1.72 -19.27 13.79
C MET A 1 -0.21 -19.35 13.95
N LEU A 2 0.30 -20.00 15.00
CA LEU A 2 1.75 -20.13 15.25
C LEU A 2 2.27 -21.53 14.87
N ILE A 3 3.45 -21.55 14.23
CA ILE A 3 4.25 -22.76 13.99
C ILE A 3 5.62 -22.52 14.63
N ASP A 4 6.03 -23.37 15.56
CA ASP A 4 7.27 -23.23 16.33
C ASP A 4 7.44 -21.85 16.99
N GLY A 5 6.32 -21.27 17.46
CA GLY A 5 6.28 -19.96 18.10
C GLY A 5 6.27 -18.75 17.15
N LYS A 6 6.36 -18.97 15.84
CA LYS A 6 6.34 -17.92 14.80
C LYS A 6 5.00 -17.90 14.06
N GLN A 7 4.63 -16.75 13.51
CA GLN A 7 3.52 -16.64 12.60
C GLN A 7 3.73 -17.53 11.36
N MET A 8 2.64 -18.21 10.94
CA MET A 8 2.72 -19.27 9.93
C MET A 8 3.29 -18.79 8.59
N HIS A 9 2.91 -17.61 8.15
CA HIS A 9 3.29 -17.13 6.80
C HIS A 9 4.48 -16.18 6.85
N ILE A 10 4.45 -15.17 7.70
CA ILE A 10 5.50 -14.15 7.75
C ILE A 10 6.73 -14.57 8.58
N GLN A 11 6.67 -15.67 9.32
CA GLN A 11 7.79 -16.33 10.05
C GLN A 11 8.52 -15.44 11.07
N ILE A 12 7.79 -14.53 11.72
CA ILE A 12 8.29 -13.69 12.82
C ILE A 12 7.45 -13.87 14.09
N THR A 13 7.92 -13.31 15.18
CA THR A 13 7.26 -13.35 16.51
C THR A 13 6.89 -11.96 16.97
N LYS A 14 6.06 -11.88 18.01
CA LYS A 14 5.71 -10.61 18.66
C LYS A 14 6.98 -9.96 19.25
N GLY A 15 7.19 -8.68 18.89
CA GLY A 15 8.34 -7.89 19.29
C GLY A 15 9.50 -7.87 18.30
N ASP A 16 9.47 -8.66 17.22
CA ASP A 16 10.48 -8.60 16.15
C ASP A 16 10.36 -7.33 15.30
N ILE A 17 9.21 -6.66 15.34
CA ILE A 17 8.90 -5.44 14.58
C ILE A 17 8.30 -4.35 15.47
N GLY A 18 8.37 -3.10 14.99
CA GLY A 18 7.67 -1.96 15.59
C GLY A 18 6.23 -1.82 15.12
N ARG A 19 5.58 -0.71 15.53
CA ARG A 19 4.19 -0.38 15.19
C ARG A 19 3.96 -0.06 13.72
N TYR A 20 4.96 0.49 13.03
CA TYR A 20 4.84 1.05 11.69
C TYR A 20 5.39 0.10 10.64
N VAL A 21 4.59 -0.24 9.65
CA VAL A 21 4.98 -1.16 8.58
C VAL A 21 4.67 -0.60 7.20
N ILE A 22 5.67 -0.60 6.32
CA ILE A 22 5.48 -0.30 4.90
C ILE A 22 5.20 -1.62 4.17
N LEU A 23 4.20 -1.61 3.30
CA LEU A 23 3.73 -2.78 2.57
C LEU A 23 3.91 -2.63 1.04
N PRO A 24 5.05 -2.98 0.44
CA PRO A 24 5.15 -3.18 -1.01
C PRO A 24 4.51 -4.51 -1.44
N GLY A 25 4.13 -4.64 -2.71
CA GLY A 25 3.71 -5.94 -3.26
C GLY A 25 4.90 -6.84 -3.57
N ASP A 26 5.91 -6.29 -4.23
CA ASP A 26 7.09 -6.99 -4.71
C ASP A 26 8.13 -7.20 -3.59
N PRO A 27 8.55 -8.46 -3.31
CA PRO A 27 9.62 -8.76 -2.35
C PRO A 27 10.93 -8.02 -2.63
N ALA A 28 11.29 -7.79 -3.89
CA ALA A 28 12.52 -7.08 -4.26
C ALA A 28 12.52 -5.59 -3.87
N ARG A 29 11.37 -5.03 -3.52
CA ARG A 29 11.27 -3.65 -3.01
C ARG A 29 11.57 -3.54 -1.52
N CYS A 30 11.49 -4.63 -0.75
CA CYS A 30 11.70 -4.57 0.69
C CYS A 30 13.10 -4.08 1.05
N GLU A 31 14.14 -4.62 0.42
CA GLU A 31 15.51 -4.16 0.63
C GLU A 31 15.70 -2.69 0.24
N LYS A 32 15.15 -2.27 -0.91
CA LYS A 32 15.23 -0.87 -1.37
C LYS A 32 14.55 0.11 -0.41
N ILE A 33 13.43 -0.29 0.19
CA ILE A 33 12.73 0.52 1.19
C ILE A 33 13.52 0.53 2.49
N ALA A 34 14.04 -0.61 2.92
CA ALA A 34 14.82 -0.74 4.14
C ALA A 34 16.12 0.10 4.12
N GLN A 35 16.69 0.41 2.96
CA GLN A 35 17.83 1.32 2.83
C GLN A 35 17.58 2.76 3.32
N TYR A 36 16.32 3.14 3.51
CA TYR A 36 15.93 4.42 4.13
C TYR A 36 15.83 4.35 5.66
N PHE A 37 15.99 3.16 6.26
CA PHE A 37 15.96 2.96 7.71
C PHE A 37 17.38 3.03 8.27
N ASP A 38 17.49 3.37 9.56
CA ASP A 38 18.71 3.20 10.31
C ASP A 38 18.86 1.72 10.70
N ASP A 39 20.07 1.16 10.57
CA ASP A 39 20.43 -0.23 10.89
C ASP A 39 19.49 -1.29 10.26
N PRO A 40 19.29 -1.27 8.93
CA PRO A 40 18.35 -2.16 8.29
C PRO A 40 18.81 -3.63 8.34
N LYS A 41 17.90 -4.52 8.69
CA LYS A 41 18.16 -5.97 8.77
C LYS A 41 17.01 -6.78 8.20
N GLN A 42 17.32 -7.73 7.32
CA GLN A 42 16.34 -8.75 6.92
C GLN A 42 16.14 -9.74 8.05
N ILE A 43 14.88 -9.94 8.46
CA ILE A 43 14.52 -10.82 9.59
C ILE A 43 13.77 -12.07 9.16
N ALA A 44 13.10 -12.05 8.00
CA ALA A 44 12.42 -13.21 7.47
C ALA A 44 12.31 -13.16 5.94
N HIS A 45 12.21 -14.35 5.34
CA HIS A 45 11.79 -14.55 3.95
C HIS A 45 11.08 -15.90 3.86
N ASN A 46 9.81 -15.87 3.47
CA ASN A 46 9.01 -17.07 3.27
C ASN A 46 7.94 -16.78 2.21
N ARG A 47 7.87 -17.59 1.16
CA ARG A 47 6.97 -17.38 0.03
C ARG A 47 7.12 -15.97 -0.56
N GLU A 48 6.01 -15.25 -0.71
CA GLU A 48 5.97 -13.85 -1.15
C GLU A 48 6.31 -12.83 -0.05
N TYR A 49 6.48 -13.27 1.18
CA TYR A 49 6.74 -12.39 2.32
C TYR A 49 8.24 -12.26 2.60
N THR A 50 8.76 -11.08 2.36
CA THR A 50 10.12 -10.67 2.72
C THR A 50 10.02 -9.54 3.73
N LEU A 51 10.66 -9.70 4.89
CA LEU A 51 10.60 -8.73 5.97
C LEU A 51 11.99 -8.17 6.28
N TRP A 52 12.02 -6.85 6.40
CA TRP A 52 13.16 -6.12 6.95
C TRP A 52 12.67 -5.24 8.08
N THR A 53 13.53 -5.03 9.07
CA THR A 53 13.32 -4.09 10.19
C THR A 53 14.49 -3.12 10.27
N GLY A 54 14.28 -2.02 10.96
CA GLY A 54 15.26 -0.99 11.25
C GLY A 54 14.63 0.08 12.12
N SER A 55 15.13 1.31 12.09
CA SER A 55 14.50 2.41 12.80
C SER A 55 14.39 3.67 11.93
N LEU A 56 13.47 4.55 12.30
CA LEU A 56 13.34 5.92 11.80
C LEU A 56 13.19 6.84 13.02
N ASP A 57 14.05 7.82 13.11
CA ASP A 57 14.11 8.75 14.27
C ASP A 57 14.16 8.00 15.62
N GLY A 58 14.89 6.87 15.65
CA GLY A 58 15.04 6.01 16.83
C GLY A 58 13.84 5.10 17.16
N VAL A 59 12.77 5.12 16.34
CA VAL A 59 11.58 4.31 16.53
C VAL A 59 11.64 3.09 15.61
N PRO A 60 11.40 1.85 16.12
CA PRO A 60 11.39 0.65 15.30
C PRO A 60 10.33 0.68 14.21
N VAL A 61 10.74 0.36 12.97
CA VAL A 61 9.89 0.27 11.79
C VAL A 61 10.18 -1.00 11.02
N ALA A 62 9.25 -1.41 10.17
CA ALA A 62 9.44 -2.58 9.33
C ALA A 62 8.92 -2.35 7.90
N VAL A 63 9.36 -3.21 7.00
CA VAL A 63 8.77 -3.38 5.68
C VAL A 63 8.51 -4.86 5.44
N CYS A 64 7.33 -5.17 4.92
CA CYS A 64 6.90 -6.53 4.58
C CYS A 64 6.27 -6.55 3.19
N SER A 65 6.77 -7.40 2.29
CA SER A 65 6.09 -7.62 1.01
C SER A 65 4.80 -8.40 1.20
N THR A 66 3.82 -8.12 0.38
CA THR A 66 2.49 -8.75 0.44
C THR A 66 2.22 -9.70 -0.72
N GLY A 67 3.12 -9.77 -1.69
CA GLY A 67 2.81 -10.45 -2.95
C GLY A 67 1.73 -9.72 -3.77
N ILE A 68 1.06 -10.47 -4.63
CA ILE A 68 -0.01 -9.97 -5.51
C ILE A 68 -1.36 -10.46 -4.99
N GLY A 69 -2.28 -9.54 -4.74
CA GLY A 69 -3.67 -9.83 -4.43
C GLY A 69 -4.08 -9.58 -2.98
N GLY A 70 -5.41 -9.49 -2.81
CA GLY A 70 -6.04 -9.23 -1.52
C GLY A 70 -5.77 -10.31 -0.47
N PRO A 71 -5.93 -11.62 -0.79
CA PRO A 71 -5.75 -12.69 0.18
C PRO A 71 -4.38 -12.70 0.85
N SER A 72 -3.30 -12.58 0.07
CA SER A 72 -1.94 -12.56 0.63
C SER A 72 -1.66 -11.29 1.45
N ALA A 73 -2.20 -10.15 1.00
CA ALA A 73 -2.10 -8.90 1.76
C ALA A 73 -2.85 -8.96 3.10
N ALA A 74 -4.03 -9.58 3.12
CA ALA A 74 -4.82 -9.77 4.33
C ALA A 74 -4.08 -10.66 5.34
N ILE A 75 -3.54 -11.80 4.90
CA ILE A 75 -2.73 -12.69 5.74
C ILE A 75 -1.56 -11.93 6.35
N ALA A 76 -0.81 -11.17 5.53
CA ALA A 76 0.32 -10.38 6.04
C ALA A 76 -0.13 -9.40 7.12
N MET A 77 -1.22 -8.65 6.90
CA MET A 77 -1.71 -7.66 7.87
C MET A 77 -2.15 -8.30 9.18
N GLU A 78 -2.92 -9.39 9.13
CA GLU A 78 -3.35 -10.07 10.34
C GLU A 78 -2.15 -10.56 11.17
N GLU A 79 -1.20 -11.23 10.53
CA GLU A 79 -0.02 -11.75 11.24
C GLU A 79 0.91 -10.63 11.74
N LEU A 80 1.01 -9.51 11.02
CA LEU A 80 1.77 -8.33 11.47
C LEU A 80 1.11 -7.65 12.67
N VAL A 81 -0.22 -7.57 12.71
CA VAL A 81 -0.97 -7.04 13.88
C VAL A 81 -0.74 -7.91 15.10
N GLU A 82 -0.78 -9.23 14.97
CA GLU A 82 -0.44 -10.16 16.05
C GLU A 82 1.00 -9.98 16.55
N CYS A 83 1.91 -9.51 15.68
CA CYS A 83 3.30 -9.20 16.03
C CYS A 83 3.50 -7.81 16.64
N GLY A 84 2.46 -6.96 16.67
CA GLY A 84 2.47 -5.65 17.35
C GLY A 84 2.39 -4.45 16.41
N ALA A 85 2.21 -4.64 15.10
CA ALA A 85 1.99 -3.54 14.17
C ALA A 85 0.56 -2.98 14.28
N ASP A 86 0.41 -1.66 14.19
CA ASP A 86 -0.89 -0.98 14.21
C ASP A 86 -1.03 0.14 13.18
N THR A 87 0.01 0.36 12.37
CA THR A 87 0.04 1.43 11.38
C THR A 87 0.70 0.95 10.11
N PHE A 88 -0.05 1.01 9.01
CA PHE A 88 0.36 0.45 7.73
C PHE A 88 0.30 1.48 6.61
N ILE A 89 1.35 1.56 5.78
CA ILE A 89 1.36 2.34 4.55
C ILE A 89 1.65 1.42 3.36
N ARG A 90 0.65 1.22 2.51
CA ARG A 90 0.82 0.49 1.26
C ARG A 90 1.58 1.35 0.24
N VAL A 91 2.65 0.82 -0.32
CA VAL A 91 3.37 1.41 -1.45
C VAL A 91 3.20 0.53 -2.68
N GLY A 92 2.53 1.05 -3.69
CA GLY A 92 2.22 0.32 -4.90
C GLY A 92 2.45 1.11 -6.17
N THR A 93 1.97 0.54 -7.28
CA THR A 93 1.90 1.18 -8.59
C THR A 93 0.45 1.20 -9.07
N SER A 94 0.10 2.17 -9.89
CA SER A 94 -1.23 2.32 -10.47
C SER A 94 -1.19 2.88 -11.88
N GLY A 95 -2.29 2.80 -12.60
CA GLY A 95 -2.60 3.63 -13.74
C GLY A 95 -3.37 4.87 -13.31
N GLY A 96 -3.23 5.98 -14.02
CA GLY A 96 -4.12 7.13 -13.93
C GLY A 96 -5.39 6.89 -14.75
N ILE A 97 -6.53 7.39 -14.26
CA ILE A 97 -7.83 7.28 -14.95
C ILE A 97 -8.34 8.65 -15.37
N VAL A 98 -7.97 9.71 -14.66
CA VAL A 98 -8.38 11.08 -14.97
C VAL A 98 -7.23 11.85 -15.63
N ASP A 99 -7.54 12.74 -16.57
CA ASP A 99 -6.56 13.42 -17.45
C ASP A 99 -5.48 14.19 -16.69
N LYS A 100 -5.78 14.70 -15.50
CA LYS A 100 -4.84 15.44 -14.66
C LYS A 100 -3.77 14.58 -14.00
N VAL A 101 -3.98 13.26 -13.85
CA VAL A 101 -3.05 12.33 -13.23
C VAL A 101 -2.11 11.78 -14.28
N LYS A 102 -0.82 12.03 -14.15
CA LYS A 102 0.18 11.69 -15.17
C LYS A 102 1.17 10.65 -14.67
N GLY A 103 1.81 9.97 -15.60
CA GLY A 103 2.95 9.10 -15.28
C GLY A 103 4.03 9.88 -14.54
N GLY A 104 4.52 9.33 -13.43
CA GLY A 104 5.47 9.99 -12.55
C GLY A 104 4.86 10.73 -11.36
N ASP A 105 3.54 10.99 -11.37
CA ASP A 105 2.84 11.51 -10.20
C ASP A 105 2.68 10.42 -9.12
N ILE A 106 2.35 10.82 -7.90
CA ILE A 106 1.90 9.90 -6.87
C ILE A 106 0.42 10.16 -6.54
N VAL A 107 -0.29 9.11 -6.17
CA VAL A 107 -1.68 9.19 -5.69
C VAL A 107 -1.74 8.74 -4.25
N ILE A 108 -2.24 9.61 -3.38
CA ILE A 108 -2.57 9.32 -2.00
C ILE A 108 -4.04 8.90 -1.95
N ALA A 109 -4.29 7.66 -1.55
CA ALA A 109 -5.63 7.11 -1.51
C ALA A 109 -6.38 7.60 -0.27
N THR A 110 -7.53 8.27 -0.47
CA THR A 110 -8.44 8.66 0.61
C THR A 110 -9.52 7.62 0.87
N GLY A 111 -9.77 6.77 -0.10
CA GLY A 111 -10.72 5.68 -0.03
C GLY A 111 -10.60 4.78 -1.25
N ALA A 112 -11.40 3.74 -1.26
CA ALA A 112 -11.31 2.75 -2.30
C ALA A 112 -12.65 2.12 -2.64
N ILE A 113 -12.81 1.77 -3.90
CA ILE A 113 -13.92 1.01 -4.39
C ILE A 113 -13.54 -0.47 -4.39
N ARG A 114 -14.39 -1.30 -3.80
CA ARG A 114 -14.17 -2.70 -3.47
C ARG A 114 -14.67 -3.61 -4.59
N GLN A 115 -13.84 -3.86 -5.61
CA GLN A 115 -14.19 -4.77 -6.71
C GLN A 115 -13.36 -6.08 -6.67
N GLU A 116 -12.86 -6.44 -5.52
CA GLU A 116 -12.14 -7.67 -5.25
C GLU A 116 -12.92 -8.55 -4.27
N GLY A 117 -12.53 -9.81 -4.13
CA GLY A 117 -13.23 -10.79 -3.29
C GLY A 117 -12.87 -10.68 -1.80
N THR A 118 -11.61 -10.39 -1.49
CA THR A 118 -11.07 -10.50 -0.12
C THR A 118 -11.80 -9.62 0.89
N SER A 119 -11.99 -8.34 0.59
CA SER A 119 -12.63 -7.43 1.54
C SER A 119 -14.09 -7.76 1.82
N ARG A 120 -14.76 -8.50 0.93
CA ARG A 120 -16.14 -8.97 1.12
C ARG A 120 -16.24 -10.09 2.14
N GLU A 121 -15.16 -10.84 2.36
CA GLU A 121 -15.10 -11.86 3.43
C GLU A 121 -14.97 -11.20 4.82
N TYR A 122 -14.54 -9.93 4.89
CA TYR A 122 -14.38 -9.18 6.14
C TYR A 122 -15.61 -8.34 6.49
N LEU A 123 -16.16 -7.61 5.51
CA LEU A 123 -17.27 -6.68 5.73
C LEU A 123 -18.24 -6.64 4.52
N PRO A 124 -19.53 -6.37 4.74
CA PRO A 124 -20.52 -6.16 3.68
C PRO A 124 -20.04 -5.12 2.66
N ILE A 125 -20.51 -5.24 1.40
CA ILE A 125 -20.04 -4.37 0.30
C ILE A 125 -20.39 -2.89 0.53
N GLU A 126 -21.44 -2.62 1.27
CA GLU A 126 -21.92 -1.28 1.62
C GLU A 126 -20.99 -0.55 2.59
N PHE A 127 -20.15 -1.28 3.32
CA PHE A 127 -19.18 -0.66 4.23
C PHE A 127 -18.07 0.03 3.41
N PRO A 128 -17.84 1.34 3.59
CA PRO A 128 -16.89 2.08 2.77
C PRO A 128 -15.44 1.72 3.13
N ALA A 129 -14.61 1.50 2.12
CA ALA A 129 -13.16 1.38 2.29
C ALA A 129 -12.54 2.77 2.31
N VAL A 130 -12.35 3.33 3.50
CA VAL A 130 -11.71 4.63 3.71
C VAL A 130 -10.35 4.48 4.37
N ALA A 131 -9.40 5.33 3.99
CA ALA A 131 -8.10 5.40 4.62
C ALA A 131 -8.20 6.10 5.99
N ASP A 132 -7.28 5.79 6.88
CA ASP A 132 -7.14 6.53 8.13
C ASP A 132 -6.71 7.97 7.86
N PHE A 133 -7.40 8.94 8.49
CA PHE A 133 -7.19 10.35 8.23
C PHE A 133 -5.78 10.82 8.65
N SER A 134 -5.23 10.29 9.73
CA SER A 134 -3.88 10.65 10.19
C SER A 134 -2.81 10.20 9.18
N VAL A 135 -2.99 9.00 8.60
CA VAL A 135 -2.09 8.49 7.56
C VAL A 135 -2.21 9.28 6.26
N VAL A 136 -3.41 9.64 5.84
CA VAL A 136 -3.62 10.50 4.66
C VAL A 136 -2.98 11.87 4.87
N SER A 137 -3.15 12.48 6.04
CA SER A 137 -2.56 13.78 6.39
C SER A 137 -1.03 13.71 6.39
N ALA A 138 -0.44 12.66 6.97
CA ALA A 138 1.00 12.46 6.98
C ALA A 138 1.57 12.26 5.58
N LEU A 139 0.90 11.50 4.72
CA LEU A 139 1.30 11.32 3.31
C LEU A 139 1.20 12.63 2.52
N HIS A 140 0.17 13.42 2.78
CA HIS A 140 0.01 14.74 2.17
C HIS A 140 1.14 15.69 2.58
N GLU A 141 1.46 15.79 3.88
CA GLU A 141 2.56 16.59 4.40
C GLU A 141 3.90 16.14 3.79
N ALA A 142 4.16 14.84 3.77
CA ALA A 142 5.38 14.27 3.19
C ALA A 142 5.52 14.59 1.70
N ALA A 143 4.46 14.44 0.91
CA ALA A 143 4.47 14.76 -0.52
C ALA A 143 4.74 16.23 -0.78
N GLN A 144 4.16 17.13 0.02
CA GLN A 144 4.41 18.57 -0.05
C GLN A 144 5.87 18.90 0.31
N ALA A 145 6.38 18.37 1.41
CA ALA A 145 7.74 18.61 1.86
C ALA A 145 8.79 18.13 0.85
N LEU A 146 8.52 17.01 0.17
CA LEU A 146 9.39 16.45 -0.86
C LEU A 146 9.22 17.12 -2.23
N GLY A 147 8.21 17.96 -2.42
CA GLY A 147 7.94 18.66 -3.67
C GLY A 147 7.50 17.73 -4.82
N PHE A 148 6.93 16.57 -4.53
CA PHE A 148 6.46 15.65 -5.56
C PHE A 148 5.09 16.08 -6.11
N PRO A 149 4.84 15.93 -7.43
CA PRO A 149 3.50 16.04 -7.97
C PRO A 149 2.63 14.92 -7.39
N TYR A 150 1.52 15.30 -6.74
CA TYR A 150 0.64 14.32 -6.12
C TYR A 150 -0.84 14.68 -6.28
N HIS A 151 -1.66 13.66 -6.18
CA HIS A 151 -3.12 13.75 -6.17
C HIS A 151 -3.68 13.00 -4.97
N THR A 152 -4.80 13.46 -4.46
CA THR A 152 -5.57 12.74 -3.45
C THR A 152 -6.91 12.31 -4.04
N GLY A 153 -7.37 11.12 -3.72
CA GLY A 153 -8.65 10.64 -4.26
C GLY A 153 -8.93 9.18 -3.99
N VAL A 154 -10.09 8.77 -4.49
CA VAL A 154 -10.53 7.39 -4.42
C VAL A 154 -9.80 6.57 -5.48
N ILE A 155 -9.35 5.39 -5.10
CA ILE A 155 -8.69 4.42 -5.98
C ILE A 155 -9.56 3.16 -6.16
N GLN A 156 -9.16 2.25 -7.04
CA GLN A 156 -9.85 0.98 -7.31
C GLN A 156 -9.04 -0.22 -6.80
N SER A 157 -9.68 -1.27 -6.24
CA SER A 157 -9.08 -2.59 -6.08
C SER A 157 -9.89 -3.64 -6.83
N LYS A 158 -9.20 -4.47 -7.60
CA LYS A 158 -9.83 -5.54 -8.37
C LYS A 158 -8.89 -6.72 -8.56
N ASP A 159 -9.47 -7.89 -8.83
CA ASP A 159 -8.71 -9.13 -8.95
C ASP A 159 -8.13 -9.35 -10.36
N SER A 160 -8.73 -8.76 -11.39
CA SER A 160 -8.31 -8.97 -12.78
C SER A 160 -7.44 -7.84 -13.31
N PHE A 161 -6.13 -8.03 -13.34
CA PHE A 161 -5.18 -7.08 -13.92
C PHE A 161 -5.39 -6.92 -15.44
N TYR A 162 -5.44 -8.01 -16.18
CA TYR A 162 -5.58 -7.98 -17.64
C TYR A 162 -6.98 -7.56 -18.11
N GLY A 163 -8.00 -7.73 -17.29
CA GLY A 163 -9.34 -7.20 -17.57
C GLY A 163 -9.37 -5.68 -17.68
N GLU A 164 -8.39 -4.98 -17.10
CA GLU A 164 -8.21 -3.53 -17.26
C GLU A 164 -7.37 -3.16 -18.48
N ILE A 165 -6.25 -3.86 -18.67
CA ILE A 165 -5.31 -3.56 -19.75
C ILE A 165 -5.85 -3.95 -21.12
N ARG A 166 -6.69 -5.00 -21.18
CA ARG A 166 -7.23 -5.55 -22.41
C ARG A 166 -8.73 -5.81 -22.31
N PRO A 167 -9.55 -4.82 -21.94
CA PRO A 167 -10.97 -5.03 -21.69
C PRO A 167 -11.71 -5.59 -22.92
N ALA A 168 -11.32 -5.17 -24.13
CA ALA A 168 -11.92 -5.65 -25.37
C ALA A 168 -11.72 -7.16 -25.64
N GLN A 169 -10.78 -7.81 -24.96
CA GLN A 169 -10.54 -9.25 -25.08
C GLN A 169 -11.32 -10.08 -24.06
N MET A 170 -12.06 -9.45 -23.17
CA MET A 170 -12.83 -10.13 -22.13
C MET A 170 -14.26 -10.40 -22.58
N PRO A 171 -14.87 -11.53 -22.20
CA PRO A 171 -16.27 -11.85 -22.54
C PRO A 171 -17.29 -10.80 -22.09
N ILE A 172 -16.96 -10.03 -21.06
CA ILE A 172 -17.80 -8.96 -20.47
C ILE A 172 -17.21 -7.56 -20.75
N ALA A 173 -16.64 -7.36 -21.93
CA ALA A 173 -15.91 -6.13 -22.30
C ALA A 173 -16.69 -4.84 -22.05
N ASP A 174 -17.98 -4.82 -22.43
CA ASP A 174 -18.83 -3.64 -22.26
C ASP A 174 -19.08 -3.32 -20.78
N GLU A 175 -19.31 -4.34 -19.95
CA GLU A 175 -19.50 -4.20 -18.52
C GLU A 175 -18.20 -3.72 -17.82
N LEU A 176 -17.05 -4.30 -18.20
CA LEU A 176 -15.75 -3.89 -17.67
C LEU A 176 -15.42 -2.44 -18.06
N THR A 177 -15.69 -2.07 -19.31
CA THR A 177 -15.45 -0.70 -19.80
C THR A 177 -16.34 0.30 -19.06
N ALA A 178 -17.59 -0.04 -18.81
CA ALA A 178 -18.51 0.80 -18.02
C ALA A 178 -18.07 0.94 -16.56
N LYS A 179 -17.59 -0.14 -15.97
CA LYS A 179 -17.08 -0.18 -14.59
C LYS A 179 -15.68 0.40 -14.45
N TRP A 180 -14.87 0.36 -15.51
CA TRP A 180 -13.44 0.65 -15.47
C TRP A 180 -13.07 2.03 -14.90
N LYS A 181 -13.97 2.97 -14.99
CA LYS A 181 -13.72 4.36 -14.56
C LYS A 181 -13.78 4.60 -13.05
N ALA A 182 -13.83 3.60 -12.21
CA ALA A 182 -14.21 3.79 -10.81
C ALA A 182 -13.57 2.96 -9.65
N TRP A 183 -12.41 2.23 -9.68
CA TRP A 183 -12.16 1.21 -8.62
C TRP A 183 -10.72 0.94 -8.10
N LYS A 184 -10.37 0.85 -6.76
CA LYS A 184 -9.21 0.14 -6.10
C LYS A 184 -9.13 0.19 -4.55
N ALA A 185 -9.11 -0.92 -3.75
CA ALA A 185 -8.31 -1.25 -2.56
C ALA A 185 -8.89 -2.22 -1.52
N ALA A 186 -8.28 -3.39 -1.30
CA ALA A 186 -8.64 -4.37 -0.28
C ALA A 186 -8.05 -4.05 1.11
N LEU A 187 -6.81 -3.55 1.17
CA LEU A 187 -6.06 -3.32 2.41
C LEU A 187 -6.77 -2.44 3.44
N MET A 188 -7.50 -1.43 3.01
CA MET A 188 -8.19 -0.49 3.91
C MET A 188 -9.30 -1.15 4.71
N ILE A 189 -9.98 -2.15 4.16
CA ILE A 189 -11.02 -2.91 4.87
C ILE A 189 -10.43 -3.80 5.95
N VAL A 190 -9.34 -4.51 5.66
CA VAL A 190 -8.65 -5.35 6.66
C VAL A 190 -8.18 -4.50 7.85
N ALA A 191 -7.61 -3.33 7.60
CA ALA A 191 -7.18 -2.42 8.66
C ALA A 191 -8.35 -1.94 9.55
N GLN A 192 -9.52 -1.69 8.97
CA GLN A 192 -10.71 -1.28 9.72
C GLN A 192 -11.22 -2.40 10.64
N VAL A 193 -11.26 -3.65 10.16
CA VAL A 193 -11.65 -4.81 10.98
C VAL A 193 -10.66 -5.04 12.14
N LEU A 194 -9.38 -4.86 11.90
CA LEU A 194 -8.32 -5.04 12.89
C LEU A 194 -8.15 -3.81 13.81
N HIS A 195 -8.91 -2.73 13.58
CA HIS A 195 -8.82 -1.46 14.33
C HIS A 195 -7.41 -0.85 14.30
N VAL A 196 -6.75 -0.93 13.14
CA VAL A 196 -5.41 -0.36 12.89
C VAL A 196 -5.45 0.74 11.84
N ARG A 197 -4.44 1.60 11.85
CA ARG A 197 -4.32 2.68 10.88
C ARG A 197 -3.76 2.14 9.55
N CYS A 198 -4.41 2.48 8.45
CA CYS A 198 -3.94 2.10 7.12
C CYS A 198 -4.18 3.22 6.11
N GLY A 199 -3.22 3.41 5.24
CA GLY A 199 -3.31 4.27 4.07
C GLY A 199 -2.48 3.73 2.92
N ALA A 200 -2.57 4.36 1.76
CA ALA A 200 -1.82 3.94 0.60
C ALA A 200 -1.31 5.14 -0.20
N VAL A 201 -0.09 5.01 -0.73
CA VAL A 201 0.50 5.89 -1.74
C VAL A 201 0.93 5.07 -2.94
N LEU A 202 0.53 5.49 -4.13
CA LEU A 202 0.73 4.76 -5.37
C LEU A 202 1.51 5.61 -6.38
N ASN A 203 2.53 5.01 -7.00
CA ASN A 203 3.25 5.61 -8.11
C ASN A 203 2.45 5.39 -9.39
N VAL A 204 2.14 6.46 -10.12
CA VAL A 204 1.43 6.38 -11.40
C VAL A 204 2.43 6.02 -12.50
N LEU A 205 2.22 4.90 -13.19
CA LEU A 205 3.11 4.44 -14.26
C LEU A 205 2.58 4.77 -15.66
N TRP A 206 1.27 4.96 -15.81
CA TRP A 206 0.65 5.35 -17.09
C TRP A 206 -0.70 6.02 -16.84
N ASN A 207 -1.23 6.69 -17.86
CA ASN A 207 -2.63 7.10 -17.90
C ASN A 207 -3.25 6.57 -19.20
N ALA A 208 -4.35 5.83 -19.09
CA ALA A 208 -4.97 5.15 -20.23
C ALA A 208 -5.57 6.11 -21.27
N ASP A 209 -5.96 7.31 -20.86
CA ASP A 209 -6.59 8.31 -21.72
C ASP A 209 -5.59 9.37 -22.24
N ASN A 210 -4.28 9.14 -22.08
CA ASN A 210 -3.27 10.13 -22.45
C ASN A 210 -2.08 9.49 -23.19
N ASP A 211 -2.25 9.26 -24.50
CA ASP A 211 -1.22 8.70 -25.38
C ASP A 211 0.00 9.63 -25.57
N ASP A 212 -0.14 10.93 -25.30
CA ASP A 212 0.92 11.96 -25.39
C ASP A 212 1.62 12.20 -24.04
N ALA A 213 1.50 11.29 -23.08
CA ALA A 213 2.11 11.45 -21.76
C ALA A 213 3.64 11.57 -21.85
N PRO A 214 4.27 12.50 -21.12
CA PRO A 214 5.72 12.61 -21.08
C PRO A 214 6.33 11.31 -20.54
N ALA A 215 7.58 11.02 -20.92
CA ALA A 215 8.30 9.87 -20.44
C ALA A 215 8.29 9.85 -18.90
N ILE A 216 8.02 8.67 -18.34
CA ILE A 216 7.98 8.47 -16.88
C ILE A 216 9.38 8.79 -16.31
N PRO A 217 9.50 9.68 -15.33
CA PRO A 217 10.78 9.98 -14.71
C PRO A 217 11.44 8.72 -14.13
N PRO A 218 12.78 8.57 -14.22
CA PRO A 218 13.48 7.40 -13.71
C PRO A 218 13.23 7.12 -12.21
N ASP A 219 12.97 8.17 -11.44
CA ASP A 219 12.69 8.12 -10.00
C ASP A 219 11.22 7.89 -9.65
N ALA A 220 10.34 7.80 -10.64
CA ALA A 220 8.88 7.72 -10.42
C ALA A 220 8.46 6.61 -9.46
N THR A 221 9.14 5.45 -9.51
CA THR A 221 8.84 4.32 -8.61
C THR A 221 9.36 4.52 -7.19
N GLU A 222 10.28 5.45 -6.97
CA GLU A 222 10.84 5.77 -5.66
C GLU A 222 10.04 6.85 -4.92
N ARG A 223 9.31 7.69 -5.63
CA ARG A 223 8.58 8.82 -5.03
C ARG A 223 7.59 8.39 -3.96
N GLY A 224 6.79 7.37 -4.24
CA GLY A 224 5.88 6.80 -3.27
C GLY A 224 6.58 6.16 -2.08
N VAL A 225 7.76 5.55 -2.30
CA VAL A 225 8.60 5.02 -1.21
C VAL A 225 9.07 6.14 -0.29
N LYS A 226 9.66 7.19 -0.85
CA LYS A 226 10.12 8.36 -0.09
C LYS A 226 8.97 9.03 0.68
N ALA A 227 7.81 9.19 0.02
CA ALA A 227 6.62 9.75 0.66
C ALA A 227 6.12 8.86 1.82
N ALA A 228 6.14 7.53 1.68
CA ALA A 228 5.74 6.61 2.74
C ALA A 228 6.70 6.64 3.93
N VAL A 229 8.01 6.65 3.67
CA VAL A 229 9.03 6.74 4.72
C VAL A 229 8.90 8.06 5.49
N GLU A 230 8.76 9.19 4.80
CA GLU A 230 8.59 10.48 5.45
C GLU A 230 7.24 10.59 6.18
N ALA A 231 6.18 10.02 5.64
CA ALA A 231 4.89 9.97 6.33
C ALA A 231 4.97 9.17 7.66
N ILE A 232 5.77 8.11 7.73
CA ILE A 232 6.03 7.42 9.00
C ILE A 232 6.76 8.34 9.98
N ARG A 233 7.73 9.14 9.54
CA ARG A 233 8.38 10.15 10.41
C ARG A 233 7.37 11.17 10.94
N VAL A 234 6.43 11.63 10.09
CA VAL A 234 5.33 12.52 10.52
C VAL A 234 4.48 11.84 11.59
N LEU A 235 4.04 10.59 11.36
CA LEU A 235 3.23 9.83 12.32
C LEU A 235 3.97 9.59 13.64
N ILE A 236 5.25 9.26 13.61
CA ILE A 236 6.09 9.12 14.81
C ILE A 236 6.10 10.43 15.61
N ARG A 237 6.29 11.59 14.94
CA ARG A 237 6.26 12.90 15.60
C ARG A 237 4.90 13.23 16.20
N GLU A 238 3.81 12.89 15.53
CA GLU A 238 2.45 13.12 16.04
C GLU A 238 2.12 12.18 17.22
N ASP A 239 2.42 10.91 17.09
CA ASP A 239 2.17 9.90 18.14
C ASP A 239 3.01 10.17 19.40
N SER A 240 4.18 10.82 19.28
CA SER A 240 5.01 11.20 20.45
C SER A 240 4.44 12.38 21.24
N LYS A 241 3.45 13.11 20.70
CA LYS A 241 2.78 14.22 21.38
C LYS A 241 1.50 13.79 22.14
N ALA A 242 1.00 12.58 21.85
CA ALA A 242 -0.23 12.02 22.43
C ALA A 242 0.06 11.23 23.70
#